data_d0c9836bc1c7572bf1933a02ee6edd51
#
_entry.id   d0c9836bc1c7572bf1933a02ee6edd51
#
_cell.length_a   1.000
_cell.length_b   1.000
_cell.length_c   1.000
_cell.angle_alpha   90.00
_cell.angle_beta   90.00
_cell.angle_gamma   90.00
#
_symmetry.space_group_name_H-M   'P 1'
#
loop_
_entity.id
_entity.type
_entity.pdbx_description
1 polymer ?
#
loop_
_entity_poly.entity_id
_entity_poly.type
_entity_poly.pdbx_seq_one_letter_code
_entity_poly.pdbx_strand_id
1 'polypeptide(L)'
;MADAVGNKAAKDYHIGTPTPDQGFFAKGLGHTDWGMKNRISRLFSPETGNTVMLAFDHGYIMGSTAGLERLDVSIAPLCEYADVLMGTRGAIRSCIPPTTGKAVCLRATHDSSVLFEDMSQGSGLALDMEDALRMNAAALAIQCFVGGAGERDSLEALCRAADAGYKYGVPILGVVQKKADTPL
;
A
#
# COMPACT_ATOMS: atom_id res chain seq x y z
N MET A 1 13.04 -45.80 -3.92
CA MET A 1 12.07 -45.72 -5.04
C MET A 1 12.86 -45.63 -6.33
N ALA A 2 12.55 -46.42 -7.35
CA ALA A 2 13.17 -46.23 -8.66
C ALA A 2 12.68 -44.90 -9.25
N ASP A 3 13.53 -44.16 -9.98
CA ASP A 3 13.10 -43.02 -10.75
C ASP A 3 12.21 -43.45 -11.93
N ALA A 4 11.65 -42.50 -12.69
CA ALA A 4 10.77 -42.76 -13.81
C ALA A 4 11.45 -43.55 -14.97
N VAL A 5 12.77 -43.70 -14.92
CA VAL A 5 13.59 -44.45 -15.91
C VAL A 5 14.03 -45.81 -15.37
N GLY A 6 13.61 -46.19 -14.14
CA GLY A 6 13.91 -47.47 -13.52
C GLY A 6 15.32 -47.59 -12.91
N ASN A 7 16.04 -46.48 -12.75
CA ASN A 7 17.33 -46.49 -12.08
C ASN A 7 17.19 -46.80 -10.61
N LYS A 8 18.01 -47.72 -10.10
CA LYS A 8 18.03 -48.08 -8.66
C LYS A 8 19.06 -47.29 -7.84
N ALA A 9 19.72 -46.29 -8.43
CA ALA A 9 20.60 -45.41 -7.68
C ALA A 9 19.79 -44.56 -6.71
N ALA A 10 20.29 -44.40 -5.49
CA ALA A 10 19.67 -43.50 -4.51
C ALA A 10 19.68 -42.10 -5.08
N LYS A 11 18.49 -41.51 -5.23
CA LYS A 11 18.36 -40.13 -5.67
C LYS A 11 18.79 -39.22 -4.50
N ASP A 12 19.72 -38.30 -4.78
CA ASP A 12 20.06 -37.25 -3.83
C ASP A 12 18.93 -36.25 -3.76
N TYR A 13 18.29 -36.15 -2.61
CA TYR A 13 17.23 -35.15 -2.32
C TYR A 13 17.75 -33.90 -1.63
N HIS A 14 19.07 -33.76 -1.54
CA HIS A 14 19.73 -32.63 -0.88
C HIS A 14 19.30 -32.39 0.58
N ILE A 15 18.88 -33.46 1.28
CA ILE A 15 18.37 -33.35 2.68
C ILE A 15 19.44 -32.80 3.62
N GLY A 16 20.73 -33.05 3.32
CA GLY A 16 21.86 -32.53 4.10
C GLY A 16 22.30 -31.12 3.71
N THR A 17 21.69 -30.52 2.69
CA THR A 17 22.04 -29.16 2.26
C THR A 17 21.30 -28.14 3.12
N PRO A 18 21.99 -27.24 3.85
CA PRO A 18 21.32 -26.20 4.62
C PRO A 18 20.47 -25.32 3.72
N THR A 19 19.26 -25.01 4.16
CA THR A 19 18.42 -24.01 3.49
C THR A 19 19.11 -22.65 3.60
N PRO A 20 19.30 -21.90 2.50
CA PRO A 20 19.84 -20.57 2.57
C PRO A 20 18.97 -19.70 3.49
N ASP A 21 19.57 -19.04 4.46
CA ASP A 21 18.87 -18.03 5.26
C ASP A 21 18.62 -16.81 4.35
N GLN A 22 17.41 -16.74 3.83
CA GLN A 22 16.97 -15.58 3.06
C GLN A 22 16.49 -14.52 4.04
N GLY A 23 17.43 -13.74 4.57
CA GLY A 23 17.09 -12.55 5.34
C GLY A 23 16.14 -11.63 4.56
N PHE A 24 15.21 -10.97 5.26
CA PHE A 24 14.35 -9.98 4.60
C PHE A 24 15.02 -8.60 4.64
N PHE A 25 15.06 -7.89 3.51
CA PHE A 25 15.77 -6.61 3.37
C PHE A 25 15.21 -5.49 4.26
N ALA A 26 13.89 -5.52 4.55
CA ALA A 26 13.26 -4.53 5.41
C ALA A 26 13.44 -4.90 6.89
N LYS A 27 14.20 -4.06 7.60
CA LYS A 27 14.52 -4.26 9.02
C LYS A 27 13.26 -4.36 9.88
N GLY A 28 13.22 -5.34 10.78
CA GLY A 28 12.11 -5.56 11.71
C GLY A 28 10.94 -6.36 11.15
N LEU A 29 10.92 -6.66 9.85
CA LEU A 29 9.82 -7.38 9.18
C LEU A 29 10.16 -8.85 8.86
N GLY A 30 11.29 -9.35 9.31
CA GLY A 30 11.72 -10.73 9.06
C GLY A 30 10.77 -11.80 9.58
N HIS A 31 10.01 -11.50 10.63
CA HIS A 31 9.05 -12.40 11.27
C HIS A 31 7.64 -12.38 10.64
N THR A 32 7.36 -11.47 9.71
CA THR A 32 6.06 -11.39 9.06
C THR A 32 5.88 -12.52 8.05
N ASP A 33 4.63 -12.82 7.68
CA ASP A 33 4.33 -13.84 6.70
C ASP A 33 4.81 -13.50 5.28
N TRP A 34 4.81 -14.50 4.41
CA TRP A 34 5.28 -14.35 3.03
C TRP A 34 4.47 -13.31 2.24
N GLY A 35 3.15 -13.25 2.44
CA GLY A 35 2.27 -12.31 1.74
C GLY A 35 2.59 -10.86 2.07
N MET A 36 2.83 -10.55 3.34
CA MET A 36 3.28 -9.23 3.79
C MET A 36 4.64 -8.88 3.17
N LYS A 37 5.62 -9.79 3.25
CA LYS A 37 6.95 -9.60 2.65
C LYS A 37 6.90 -9.36 1.15
N ASN A 38 6.08 -10.16 0.44
CA ASN A 38 5.91 -9.99 -1.00
C ASN A 38 5.31 -8.64 -1.37
N ARG A 39 4.32 -8.13 -0.60
CA ARG A 39 3.76 -6.80 -0.83
C ARG A 39 4.78 -5.70 -0.56
N ILE A 40 5.53 -5.79 0.53
CA ILE A 40 6.58 -4.82 0.86
C ILE A 40 7.68 -4.80 -0.20
N SER A 41 8.08 -5.94 -0.76
CA SER A 41 9.08 -5.99 -1.83
C SER A 41 8.58 -5.43 -3.17
N ARG A 42 7.26 -5.25 -3.33
CA ARG A 42 6.69 -4.51 -4.46
C ARG A 42 6.59 -3.00 -4.21
N LEU A 43 6.59 -2.59 -2.94
CA LEU A 43 6.58 -1.17 -2.57
C LEU A 43 7.97 -0.56 -2.57
N PHE A 44 8.97 -1.32 -2.12
CA PHE A 44 10.35 -0.88 -1.99
C PHE A 44 11.26 -1.80 -2.81
N SER A 45 12.24 -1.21 -3.49
CA SER A 45 13.27 -2.01 -4.15
C SER A 45 14.03 -2.84 -3.11
N PRO A 46 14.08 -4.17 -3.26
CA PRO A 46 14.87 -5.02 -2.35
C PRO A 46 16.38 -4.73 -2.40
N GLU A 47 16.86 -4.14 -3.50
CA GLU A 47 18.27 -3.83 -3.71
C GLU A 47 18.69 -2.53 -3.04
N THR A 48 17.83 -1.51 -3.11
CA THR A 48 18.16 -0.16 -2.63
C THR A 48 17.40 0.24 -1.37
N GLY A 49 16.29 -0.41 -1.06
CA GLY A 49 15.36 -0.01 0.01
C GLY A 49 14.54 1.24 -0.31
N ASN A 50 14.67 1.81 -1.51
CA ASN A 50 14.00 3.05 -1.91
C ASN A 50 12.71 2.78 -2.68
N THR A 51 11.87 3.82 -2.78
CA THR A 51 10.65 3.82 -3.58
C THR A 51 10.33 5.21 -4.09
N VAL A 52 9.74 5.29 -5.27
CA VAL A 52 9.10 6.50 -5.79
C VAL A 52 7.60 6.24 -5.87
N MET A 53 6.83 6.90 -5.01
CA MET A 53 5.39 6.77 -4.96
C MET A 53 4.72 7.98 -5.60
N LEU A 54 4.00 7.77 -6.71
CA LEU A 54 3.21 8.80 -7.39
C LEU A 54 1.82 8.85 -6.76
N ALA A 55 1.53 9.93 -6.03
CA ALA A 55 0.24 10.17 -5.40
C ALA A 55 -0.63 11.10 -6.26
N PHE A 56 -1.88 10.69 -6.55
CA PHE A 56 -2.85 11.46 -7.34
C PHE A 56 -4.27 11.38 -6.77
N ASP A 57 -4.36 11.20 -5.47
CA ASP A 57 -5.63 11.10 -4.74
C ASP A 57 -6.18 12.45 -4.23
N HIS A 58 -5.45 13.55 -4.44
CA HIS A 58 -5.79 14.88 -3.88
C HIS A 58 -7.21 15.34 -4.18
N GLY A 59 -7.74 14.99 -5.36
CA GLY A 59 -9.08 15.43 -5.79
C GLY A 59 -10.21 14.99 -4.89
N TYR A 60 -10.03 13.94 -4.07
CA TYR A 60 -11.11 13.45 -3.21
C TYR A 60 -11.41 14.38 -2.02
N ILE A 61 -10.44 15.21 -1.61
CA ILE A 61 -10.60 16.22 -0.53
C ILE A 61 -10.45 17.65 -1.03
N MET A 62 -9.63 17.89 -2.04
CA MET A 62 -9.31 19.23 -2.54
C MET A 62 -10.15 19.65 -3.74
N GLY A 63 -10.96 18.75 -4.28
CA GLY A 63 -11.69 19.01 -5.53
C GLY A 63 -10.76 19.06 -6.75
N SER A 64 -11.11 19.88 -7.73
CA SER A 64 -10.29 20.03 -8.95
C SER A 64 -8.98 20.73 -8.62
N THR A 65 -7.87 20.02 -8.78
CA THR A 65 -6.51 20.53 -8.60
C THR A 65 -5.80 20.57 -9.94
N ALA A 66 -5.05 21.64 -10.18
CA ALA A 66 -4.35 21.85 -11.46
C ALA A 66 -3.45 20.67 -11.84
N GLY A 67 -3.66 20.12 -13.01
CA GLY A 67 -2.94 18.96 -13.54
C GLY A 67 -3.52 17.61 -13.15
N LEU A 68 -4.56 17.55 -12.29
CA LEU A 68 -5.24 16.32 -11.86
C LEU A 68 -6.71 16.25 -12.29
N GLU A 69 -7.16 17.13 -13.17
CA GLU A 69 -8.54 17.16 -13.67
C GLU A 69 -8.84 15.94 -14.57
N ARG A 70 -7.83 15.47 -15.29
CA ARG A 70 -7.90 14.35 -16.21
C ARG A 70 -6.79 13.35 -15.91
N LEU A 71 -7.00 12.51 -14.89
CA LEU A 71 -6.02 11.52 -14.42
C LEU A 71 -5.64 10.51 -15.51
N ASP A 72 -6.58 10.16 -16.38
CA ASP A 72 -6.38 9.29 -17.53
C ASP A 72 -5.37 9.86 -18.55
N VAL A 73 -5.25 11.18 -18.62
CA VAL A 73 -4.32 11.89 -19.50
C VAL A 73 -3.03 12.26 -18.77
N SER A 74 -3.15 12.77 -17.53
CA SER A 74 -2.01 13.33 -16.78
C SER A 74 -1.17 12.26 -16.10
N ILE A 75 -1.80 11.23 -15.55
CA ILE A 75 -1.11 10.24 -14.68
C ILE A 75 -0.64 9.01 -15.45
N ALA A 76 -1.41 8.54 -16.44
CA ALA A 76 -1.06 7.34 -17.18
C ALA A 76 0.37 7.38 -17.80
N PRO A 77 0.82 8.49 -18.41
CA PRO A 77 2.19 8.60 -18.93
C PRO A 77 3.27 8.61 -17.83
N LEU A 78 2.93 9.04 -16.61
CA LEU A 78 3.87 9.14 -15.50
C LEU A 78 4.07 7.81 -14.76
N CYS A 79 3.22 6.82 -15.02
CA CYS A 79 3.32 5.52 -14.35
C CYS A 79 4.68 4.85 -14.56
N GLU A 80 5.34 5.06 -15.69
CA GLU A 80 6.64 4.44 -15.96
C GLU A 80 7.75 4.91 -15.00
N TYR A 81 7.65 6.14 -14.49
CA TYR A 81 8.65 6.78 -13.62
C TYR A 81 8.41 6.52 -12.11
N ALA A 82 7.36 5.79 -11.77
CA ALA A 82 7.03 5.47 -10.38
C ALA A 82 7.18 3.97 -10.11
N ASP A 83 7.49 3.62 -8.88
CA ASP A 83 7.46 2.25 -8.39
C ASP A 83 6.06 1.91 -7.89
N VAL A 84 5.40 2.86 -7.25
CA VAL A 84 4.09 2.70 -6.61
C VAL A 84 3.14 3.80 -7.08
N LEU A 85 1.90 3.43 -7.34
CA LEU A 85 0.81 4.34 -7.70
C LEU A 85 -0.15 4.46 -6.52
N MET A 86 -0.29 5.69 -5.96
CA MET A 86 -1.20 5.94 -4.84
C MET A 86 -2.40 6.76 -5.31
N GLY A 87 -3.58 6.17 -5.18
CA GLY A 87 -4.82 6.80 -5.61
C GLY A 87 -6.05 6.21 -4.93
N THR A 88 -7.19 6.84 -5.18
CA THR A 88 -8.48 6.27 -4.78
C THR A 88 -8.80 5.04 -5.65
N ARG A 89 -9.60 4.10 -5.11
CA ARG A 89 -10.02 2.91 -5.89
C ARG A 89 -10.72 3.26 -7.19
N GLY A 90 -11.48 4.37 -7.21
CA GLY A 90 -12.16 4.86 -8.42
C GLY A 90 -11.17 5.33 -9.47
N ALA A 91 -10.20 6.15 -9.08
CA ALA A 91 -9.15 6.65 -9.99
C ALA A 91 -8.30 5.50 -10.57
N ILE A 92 -7.87 4.56 -9.74
CA ILE A 92 -7.11 3.39 -10.20
C ILE A 92 -7.92 2.58 -11.22
N ARG A 93 -9.20 2.25 -10.92
CA ARG A 93 -10.05 1.47 -11.83
C ARG A 93 -10.33 2.14 -13.16
N SER A 94 -10.47 3.47 -13.15
CA SER A 94 -10.94 4.21 -14.33
C SER A 94 -9.82 4.80 -15.18
N CYS A 95 -8.68 5.13 -14.57
CA CYS A 95 -7.66 5.95 -15.24
C CYS A 95 -6.31 5.23 -15.42
N ILE A 96 -6.05 4.16 -14.66
CA ILE A 96 -4.75 3.48 -14.71
C ILE A 96 -4.86 2.18 -15.50
N PRO A 97 -4.09 2.00 -16.58
CA PRO A 97 -4.05 0.75 -17.32
C PRO A 97 -3.56 -0.41 -16.42
N PRO A 98 -4.29 -1.52 -16.34
CA PRO A 98 -3.88 -2.65 -15.49
C PRO A 98 -2.59 -3.33 -15.96
N THR A 99 -2.16 -3.03 -17.18
CA THR A 99 -0.91 -3.54 -17.78
C THR A 99 0.35 -2.82 -17.31
N THR A 100 0.23 -1.76 -16.50
CA THR A 100 1.41 -1.03 -15.98
C THR A 100 2.35 -1.90 -15.15
N GLY A 101 1.83 -2.97 -14.53
CA GLY A 101 2.60 -3.85 -13.64
C GLY A 101 3.07 -3.18 -12.33
N LYS A 102 2.66 -1.93 -12.09
CA LYS A 102 3.10 -1.16 -10.91
C LYS A 102 2.36 -1.59 -9.65
N ALA A 103 3.04 -1.46 -8.51
CA ALA A 103 2.40 -1.65 -7.22
C ALA A 103 1.34 -0.57 -6.97
N VAL A 104 0.25 -0.93 -6.30
CA VAL A 104 -0.84 -0.01 -6.00
C VAL A 104 -1.00 0.16 -4.50
N CYS A 105 -0.97 1.41 -4.04
CA CYS A 105 -1.34 1.82 -2.70
C CYS A 105 -2.71 2.51 -2.77
N LEU A 106 -3.75 1.92 -2.17
CA LEU A 106 -5.09 2.50 -2.24
C LEU A 106 -5.33 3.46 -1.07
N ARG A 107 -5.82 4.67 -1.38
CA ARG A 107 -6.40 5.54 -0.36
C ARG A 107 -7.63 4.84 0.23
N ALA A 108 -7.59 4.55 1.52
CA ALA A 108 -8.63 3.77 2.20
C ALA A 108 -9.45 4.57 3.21
N THR A 109 -9.12 5.84 3.45
CA THR A 109 -9.94 6.75 4.25
C THR A 109 -10.81 7.64 3.39
N HIS A 110 -11.94 8.07 3.97
CA HIS A 110 -12.65 9.27 3.58
C HIS A 110 -12.38 10.37 4.61
N ASP A 111 -12.32 11.60 4.13
CA ASP A 111 -12.07 12.77 4.96
C ASP A 111 -12.96 13.91 4.50
N SER A 112 -13.17 14.92 5.33
CA SER A 112 -13.90 16.11 4.94
C SER A 112 -13.11 16.90 3.87
N SER A 113 -13.83 17.56 2.97
CA SER A 113 -13.20 18.38 1.95
C SER A 113 -12.61 19.66 2.54
N VAL A 114 -11.75 20.34 1.78
CA VAL A 114 -11.19 21.65 2.12
C VAL A 114 -12.24 22.76 2.31
N LEU A 115 -13.51 22.47 2.00
CA LEU A 115 -14.62 23.37 2.23
C LEU A 115 -15.12 23.35 3.69
N PHE A 116 -14.68 22.37 4.48
CA PHE A 116 -14.94 22.31 5.90
C PHE A 116 -13.91 23.15 6.67
N GLU A 117 -14.34 23.78 7.75
CA GLU A 117 -13.48 24.56 8.64
C GLU A 117 -12.33 23.71 9.23
N ASP A 118 -12.63 22.45 9.57
CA ASP A 118 -11.65 21.48 10.04
C ASP A 118 -11.75 20.19 9.21
N MET A 119 -10.82 19.97 8.30
CA MET A 119 -10.76 18.80 7.41
C MET A 119 -10.60 17.47 8.16
N SER A 120 -10.18 17.49 9.42
CA SER A 120 -10.02 16.28 10.22
C SER A 120 -11.35 15.67 10.66
N GLN A 121 -12.43 16.45 10.66
CA GLN A 121 -13.75 15.98 11.09
C GLN A 121 -14.31 14.93 10.14
N GLY A 122 -14.87 13.87 10.72
CA GLY A 122 -15.54 12.82 9.95
C GLY A 122 -14.61 11.89 9.17
N SER A 123 -13.32 11.87 9.50
CA SER A 123 -12.37 10.90 8.95
C SER A 123 -12.73 9.47 9.34
N GLY A 124 -12.62 8.54 8.40
CA GLY A 124 -12.93 7.13 8.65
C GLY A 124 -12.51 6.21 7.52
N LEU A 125 -12.71 4.91 7.71
CA LEU A 125 -12.42 3.92 6.67
C LEU A 125 -13.52 3.93 5.59
N ALA A 126 -13.12 3.96 4.33
CA ALA A 126 -13.98 3.95 3.15
C ALA A 126 -13.73 2.77 2.22
N LEU A 127 -12.83 1.88 2.59
CA LEU A 127 -12.44 0.73 1.79
C LEU A 127 -12.34 -0.52 2.67
N ASP A 128 -13.03 -1.58 2.29
CA ASP A 128 -12.89 -2.88 2.90
C ASP A 128 -11.64 -3.60 2.41
N MET A 129 -11.03 -4.42 3.28
CA MET A 129 -9.81 -5.15 2.98
C MET A 129 -10.01 -6.13 1.81
N GLU A 130 -11.18 -6.77 1.71
CA GLU A 130 -11.51 -7.68 0.61
C GLU A 130 -11.52 -6.98 -0.75
N ASP A 131 -11.99 -5.72 -0.81
CA ASP A 131 -11.93 -4.93 -2.06
C ASP A 131 -10.49 -4.58 -2.43
N ALA A 132 -9.65 -4.26 -1.42
CA ALA A 132 -8.22 -4.04 -1.61
C ALA A 132 -7.50 -5.29 -2.16
N LEU A 133 -7.79 -6.45 -1.61
CA LEU A 133 -7.24 -7.73 -2.07
C LEU A 133 -7.67 -8.04 -3.50
N ARG A 134 -8.95 -7.83 -3.83
CA ARG A 134 -9.48 -8.03 -5.18
C ARG A 134 -8.83 -7.10 -6.21
N MET A 135 -8.41 -5.91 -5.79
CA MET A 135 -7.65 -4.97 -6.61
C MET A 135 -6.14 -5.25 -6.63
N ASN A 136 -5.68 -6.32 -6.00
CA ASN A 136 -4.26 -6.65 -5.86
C ASN A 136 -3.43 -5.51 -5.25
N ALA A 137 -4.01 -4.78 -4.30
CA ALA A 137 -3.31 -3.69 -3.62
C ALA A 137 -2.07 -4.19 -2.88
N ALA A 138 -0.97 -3.46 -3.01
CA ALA A 138 0.27 -3.71 -2.28
C ALA A 138 0.28 -3.03 -0.91
N ALA A 139 -0.51 -1.96 -0.73
CA ALA A 139 -0.69 -1.27 0.54
C ALA A 139 -2.01 -0.50 0.58
N LEU A 140 -2.40 -0.09 1.78
CA LEU A 140 -3.47 0.90 2.01
C LEU A 140 -2.90 2.15 2.65
N ALA A 141 -3.31 3.32 2.16
CA ALA A 141 -2.98 4.62 2.73
C ALA A 141 -4.13 5.12 3.61
N ILE A 142 -3.82 5.40 4.86
CA ILE A 142 -4.75 5.85 5.90
C ILE A 142 -4.36 7.26 6.31
N GLN A 143 -5.26 8.22 6.14
CA GLN A 143 -5.04 9.58 6.59
C GLN A 143 -5.17 9.65 8.12
N CYS A 144 -4.23 10.36 8.74
CA CYS A 144 -4.23 10.63 10.17
C CYS A 144 -4.04 12.12 10.41
N PHE A 145 -4.84 12.67 11.28
CA PHE A 145 -4.75 14.07 11.67
C PHE A 145 -4.28 14.16 13.12
N VAL A 146 -3.32 15.06 13.38
CA VAL A 146 -2.80 15.31 14.72
C VAL A 146 -3.07 16.76 15.07
N GLY A 147 -3.71 16.99 16.22
CA GLY A 147 -4.07 18.33 16.73
C GLY A 147 -5.38 18.88 16.16
N GLY A 148 -6.16 18.10 15.40
CA GLY A 148 -7.48 18.48 14.91
C GLY A 148 -8.62 17.85 15.71
N ALA A 149 -9.85 18.29 15.47
CA ALA A 149 -11.04 17.74 16.14
C ALA A 149 -11.29 16.26 15.82
N GLY A 150 -10.86 15.79 14.66
CA GLY A 150 -10.97 14.40 14.21
C GLY A 150 -9.73 13.53 14.49
N GLU A 151 -8.81 13.99 15.33
CA GLU A 151 -7.61 13.22 15.68
C GLU A 151 -7.96 11.81 16.14
N ARG A 152 -8.86 11.69 17.10
CA ARG A 152 -9.27 10.40 17.65
C ARG A 152 -9.82 9.45 16.57
N ASP A 153 -10.73 9.96 15.74
CA ASP A 153 -11.40 9.13 14.72
C ASP A 153 -10.41 8.66 13.65
N SER A 154 -9.47 9.53 13.25
CA SER A 154 -8.44 9.18 12.29
C SER A 154 -7.42 8.16 12.83
N LEU A 155 -7.04 8.28 14.10
CA LEU A 155 -6.17 7.29 14.76
C LEU A 155 -6.90 5.96 14.96
N GLU A 156 -8.19 5.97 15.31
CA GLU A 156 -9.00 4.75 15.38
C GLU A 156 -9.09 4.06 14.03
N ALA A 157 -9.28 4.81 12.94
CA ALA A 157 -9.27 4.29 11.58
C ALA A 157 -7.92 3.64 11.24
N LEU A 158 -6.80 4.26 11.62
CA LEU A 158 -5.47 3.68 11.44
C LEU A 158 -5.30 2.37 12.21
N CYS A 159 -5.70 2.32 13.47
CA CYS A 159 -5.62 1.11 14.29
C CYS A 159 -6.43 -0.04 13.69
N ARG A 160 -7.68 0.23 13.29
CA ARG A 160 -8.54 -0.78 12.64
C ARG A 160 -7.96 -1.27 11.31
N ALA A 161 -7.40 -0.35 10.52
CA ALA A 161 -6.72 -0.72 9.27
C ALA A 161 -5.47 -1.57 9.54
N ALA A 162 -4.69 -1.23 10.58
CA ALA A 162 -3.49 -2.00 10.96
C ALA A 162 -3.84 -3.43 11.39
N ASP A 163 -4.89 -3.61 12.19
CA ASP A 163 -5.38 -4.94 12.60
C ASP A 163 -5.84 -5.76 11.38
N ALA A 164 -6.61 -5.15 10.48
CA ALA A 164 -7.02 -5.81 9.25
C ALA A 164 -5.80 -6.08 8.33
N GLY A 165 -4.88 -5.13 8.22
CA GLY A 165 -3.64 -5.28 7.46
C GLY A 165 -2.79 -6.44 7.95
N TYR A 166 -2.65 -6.59 9.27
CA TYR A 166 -1.96 -7.72 9.87
C TYR A 166 -2.65 -9.05 9.56
N LYS A 167 -3.99 -9.10 9.71
CA LYS A 167 -4.79 -10.30 9.44
C LYS A 167 -4.67 -10.78 8.00
N TYR A 168 -4.63 -9.88 7.04
CA TYR A 168 -4.64 -10.19 5.60
C TYR A 168 -3.27 -10.06 4.92
N GLY A 169 -2.23 -9.71 5.67
CA GLY A 169 -0.87 -9.55 5.14
C GLY A 169 -0.73 -8.33 4.22
N VAL A 170 -1.48 -7.24 4.47
CA VAL A 170 -1.45 -6.00 3.68
C VAL A 170 -0.79 -4.88 4.48
N PRO A 171 0.32 -4.30 4.02
CA PRO A 171 0.96 -3.15 4.67
C PRO A 171 0.04 -1.94 4.75
N ILE A 172 0.14 -1.21 5.86
CA ILE A 172 -0.60 0.04 6.07
C ILE A 172 0.38 1.21 6.11
N LEU A 173 0.10 2.22 5.28
CA LEU A 173 0.82 3.48 5.22
C LEU A 173 0.03 4.56 5.96
N GLY A 174 0.53 5.03 7.09
CA GLY A 174 -0.03 6.20 7.79
C GLY A 174 0.40 7.48 7.08
N VAL A 175 -0.55 8.26 6.58
CA VAL A 175 -0.33 9.60 6.01
C VAL A 175 -0.67 10.60 7.07
N VAL A 176 0.35 11.06 7.81
CA VAL A 176 0.14 11.91 8.99
C VAL A 176 0.19 13.38 8.61
N GLN A 177 -0.87 14.10 8.96
CA GLN A 177 -0.98 15.53 8.80
C GLN A 177 -1.17 16.19 10.16
N LYS A 178 -0.35 17.19 10.45
CA LYS A 178 -0.41 17.98 11.67
C LYS A 178 -1.21 19.26 11.41
N LYS A 179 -2.03 19.69 12.36
CA LYS A 179 -2.64 21.02 12.33
C LYS A 179 -1.55 22.10 12.43
N ALA A 180 -1.65 23.15 11.60
CA ALA A 180 -0.58 24.13 11.40
C ALA A 180 -0.04 24.77 12.70
N ASP A 181 -0.91 25.05 13.66
CA ASP A 181 -0.57 25.76 14.90
C ASP A 181 -0.31 24.85 16.11
N THR A 182 -0.19 23.54 15.90
CA THR A 182 0.06 22.60 16.99
C THR A 182 1.58 22.52 17.25
N PRO A 183 2.09 22.85 18.45
CA PRO A 183 3.50 22.62 18.78
C PRO A 183 3.84 21.11 18.72
N LEU A 184 5.03 20.79 18.28
CA LEU A 184 5.56 19.42 18.36
C LEU A 184 6.18 19.18 19.71
#